data_0719aca66c3a375b2da155ee103180c6
#
_entry.id   0719aca66c3a375b2da155ee103180c6
#
_cell.length_a   1.000
_cell.length_b   1.000
_cell.length_c   1.000
_cell.angle_alpha   90.00
_cell.angle_beta   90.00
_cell.angle_gamma   90.00
#
_symmetry.space_group_name_H-M   'P 1'
#
loop_
_entity.id
_entity.type
_entity.pdbx_description
1 polymer ?
#
loop_
_entity_poly.entity_id
_entity_poly.type
_entity_poly.pdbx_seq_one_letter_code
_entity_poly.pdbx_strand_id
1 'polypeptide(L)'
;YDNYDIVIKKMEDVKECLILSRNLYGVHSMAHGIIAPDNLPFISKSSGWYLESLKSPSFSPHLLKIERENANKFLQSFEKLDSKLKEKLKVSIERLNSYCARSTIVEQSVSLRTCLESVFLGDGNKEQLRYRLSLRAALYLGKDLEDRKKIMNIMKKTYDITSTAVHEGRLKEKQLKEIKLLDE
;
A
#
# COMPACT_ATOMS: atom_id res chain seq x y z
N TYR A 1 -26.01 7.47 -14.11
CA TYR A 1 -24.55 7.23 -14.26
C TYR A 1 -23.79 7.75 -13.03
N ASP A 2 -24.12 8.92 -12.49
CA ASP A 2 -23.40 9.54 -11.36
C ASP A 2 -23.36 8.68 -10.08
N ASN A 3 -24.42 7.93 -9.80
CA ASN A 3 -24.46 7.08 -8.59
C ASN A 3 -23.51 5.87 -8.65
N TYR A 4 -23.24 5.34 -9.83
CA TYR A 4 -22.34 4.20 -10.00
C TYR A 4 -20.89 4.60 -9.69
N ASP A 5 -20.43 5.72 -10.21
CA ASP A 5 -19.10 6.24 -10.01
C ASP A 5 -18.84 6.58 -8.53
N ILE A 6 -19.87 7.10 -7.83
CA ILE A 6 -19.79 7.36 -6.39
C ILE A 6 -19.61 6.06 -5.60
N VAL A 7 -20.34 4.99 -5.96
CA VAL A 7 -20.23 3.69 -5.29
C VAL A 7 -18.85 3.08 -5.51
N ILE A 8 -18.36 3.06 -6.75
CA ILE A 8 -17.02 2.53 -7.08
C ILE A 8 -15.93 3.28 -6.32
N LYS A 9 -15.99 4.61 -6.30
CA LYS A 9 -15.04 5.43 -5.56
C LYS A 9 -15.04 5.12 -4.05
N LYS A 10 -16.20 4.95 -3.44
CA LYS A 10 -16.29 4.54 -2.02
C LYS A 10 -15.72 3.14 -1.78
N MET A 11 -15.93 2.21 -2.70
CA MET A 11 -15.35 0.86 -2.60
C MET A 11 -13.82 0.91 -2.68
N GLU A 12 -13.26 1.75 -3.54
CA GLU A 12 -11.82 1.99 -3.61
C GLU A 12 -11.27 2.58 -2.31
N ASP A 13 -11.93 3.61 -1.76
CA ASP A 13 -11.54 4.22 -0.47
C ASP A 13 -11.54 3.18 0.67
N VAL A 14 -12.54 2.29 0.71
CA VAL A 14 -12.60 1.18 1.67
C VAL A 14 -11.46 0.18 1.46
N LYS A 15 -11.17 -0.19 0.22
CA LYS A 15 -10.05 -1.07 -0.13
C LYS A 15 -8.73 -0.50 0.38
N GLU A 16 -8.46 0.77 0.15
CA GLU A 16 -7.25 1.46 0.61
C GLU A 16 -7.12 1.45 2.14
N CYS A 17 -8.22 1.71 2.84
CA CYS A 17 -8.25 1.64 4.31
C CYS A 17 -8.02 0.23 4.85
N LEU A 18 -8.49 -0.80 4.16
CA LEU A 18 -8.22 -2.20 4.49
C LEU A 18 -6.74 -2.54 4.29
N ILE A 19 -6.10 -2.07 3.22
CA ILE A 19 -4.66 -2.26 3.01
C ILE A 19 -3.86 -1.69 4.19
N LEU A 20 -4.20 -0.50 4.65
CA LEU A 20 -3.53 0.15 5.79
C LEU A 20 -3.82 -0.54 7.13
N SER A 21 -4.96 -1.21 7.27
CA SER A 21 -5.37 -1.87 8.51
C SER A 21 -4.79 -3.26 8.69
N ARG A 22 -4.39 -3.91 7.62
CA ARG A 22 -3.86 -5.27 7.60
C ARG A 22 -2.34 -5.24 7.63
N ASN A 23 -1.74 -5.70 8.70
CA ASN A 23 -0.29 -5.76 8.91
C ASN A 23 0.45 -6.48 7.77
N LEU A 24 0.73 -5.77 6.68
CA LEU A 24 1.46 -6.25 5.49
C LEU A 24 0.80 -7.39 4.69
N TYR A 25 -0.48 -7.64 4.86
CA TYR A 25 -1.23 -8.54 3.99
C TYR A 25 -1.83 -7.76 2.82
N GLY A 26 -1.52 -8.18 1.59
CA GLY A 26 -2.13 -7.61 0.39
C GLY A 26 -3.66 -7.74 0.40
N VAL A 27 -4.34 -6.69 -0.01
CA VAL A 27 -5.79 -6.70 -0.18
C VAL A 27 -6.11 -6.70 -1.66
N HIS A 28 -6.79 -7.74 -2.11
CA HIS A 28 -7.25 -7.87 -3.48
C HIS A 28 -8.78 -7.91 -3.48
N SER A 29 -9.41 -7.03 -4.24
CA SER A 29 -10.82 -7.19 -4.55
C SER A 29 -10.92 -8.12 -5.75
N MET A 30 -11.39 -9.34 -5.52
CA MET A 30 -11.47 -10.35 -6.59
C MET A 30 -12.76 -10.26 -7.41
N ALA A 31 -13.79 -9.63 -6.91
CA ALA A 31 -15.06 -9.50 -7.64
C ALA A 31 -15.93 -8.38 -7.08
N HIS A 32 -16.59 -7.67 -7.95
CA HIS A 32 -17.68 -6.77 -7.62
C HIS A 32 -18.99 -7.37 -8.17
N GLY A 33 -19.92 -7.63 -7.28
CA GLY A 33 -21.27 -8.05 -7.67
C GLY A 33 -22.26 -6.90 -7.44
N ILE A 34 -22.93 -6.45 -8.48
CA ILE A 34 -24.08 -5.56 -8.35
C ILE A 34 -25.34 -6.44 -8.33
N ILE A 35 -25.99 -6.48 -7.18
CA ILE A 35 -27.28 -7.17 -7.04
C ILE A 35 -28.37 -6.13 -7.23
N ALA A 36 -29.15 -6.26 -8.29
CA ALA A 36 -30.33 -5.43 -8.46
C ALA A 36 -31.37 -5.79 -7.38
N PRO A 37 -32.05 -4.81 -6.76
CA PRO A 37 -33.13 -5.06 -5.84
C PRO A 37 -34.25 -5.90 -6.50
N ASP A 38 -34.82 -6.85 -5.77
CA ASP A 38 -35.87 -7.78 -6.27
C ASP A 38 -37.16 -7.07 -6.73
N ASN A 39 -37.31 -5.82 -6.36
CA ASN A 39 -38.51 -4.99 -6.70
C ASN A 39 -38.37 -4.18 -8.00
N LEU A 40 -37.23 -4.35 -8.74
CA LEU A 40 -37.10 -3.72 -10.05
C LEU A 40 -37.61 -4.67 -11.14
N PRO A 41 -38.76 -4.38 -11.74
CA PRO A 41 -39.31 -5.17 -12.86
C PRO A 41 -38.37 -4.99 -14.07
N PHE A 42 -38.15 -6.07 -14.82
CA PHE A 42 -37.38 -6.10 -16.08
C PHE A 42 -35.85 -6.04 -15.98
N ILE A 43 -35.27 -6.07 -14.80
CA ILE A 43 -33.82 -6.25 -14.66
C ILE A 43 -33.59 -7.73 -14.36
N SER A 44 -32.99 -8.45 -15.33
CA SER A 44 -32.45 -9.78 -15.06
C SER A 44 -31.33 -9.63 -14.00
N LYS A 45 -31.29 -10.54 -13.03
CA LYS A 45 -30.17 -10.61 -12.05
C LYS A 45 -28.87 -10.85 -12.79
N SER A 46 -28.32 -9.82 -13.43
CA SER A 46 -27.02 -9.88 -14.05
C SER A 46 -25.98 -9.53 -13.00
N SER A 47 -25.34 -10.53 -12.43
CA SER A 47 -24.13 -10.35 -11.66
C SER A 47 -22.95 -10.27 -12.62
N GLY A 48 -22.37 -9.10 -12.77
CA GLY A 48 -21.07 -8.95 -13.42
C GLY A 48 -19.96 -9.30 -12.43
N TRP A 49 -19.12 -10.26 -12.77
CA TRP A 49 -17.92 -10.60 -11.97
C TRP A 49 -16.71 -10.03 -12.68
N TYR A 50 -15.94 -9.21 -11.99
CA TYR A 50 -14.62 -8.79 -12.44
C TYR A 50 -13.58 -9.59 -11.65
N LEU A 51 -12.83 -10.43 -12.33
CA LEU A 51 -11.72 -11.19 -11.75
C LEU A 51 -10.41 -10.47 -12.05
N GLU A 52 -9.81 -9.90 -11.04
CA GLU A 52 -8.43 -9.46 -11.12
C GLU A 52 -7.53 -10.69 -10.84
N SER A 53 -6.88 -11.19 -11.91
CA SER A 53 -6.02 -12.39 -11.86
C SER A 53 -4.69 -12.04 -11.16
N LEU A 54 -4.66 -12.15 -9.84
CA LEU A 54 -3.42 -12.12 -9.07
C LEU A 54 -3.25 -13.44 -8.32
N LYS A 55 -2.06 -14.02 -8.41
CA LYS A 55 -1.68 -15.18 -7.61
C LYS A 55 -1.78 -14.79 -6.15
N SER A 56 -2.78 -15.31 -5.45
CA SER A 56 -3.01 -15.04 -4.03
C SER A 56 -1.91 -15.68 -3.18
N PRO A 57 -1.20 -14.93 -2.34
CA PRO A 57 -0.55 -15.52 -1.18
C PRO A 57 -1.61 -16.08 -0.24
N SER A 58 -1.26 -17.04 0.58
CA SER A 58 -2.14 -17.77 1.50
C SER A 58 -3.14 -16.83 2.21
N PHE A 59 -4.39 -16.94 1.80
CA PHE A 59 -5.45 -16.00 2.17
C PHE A 59 -6.09 -16.45 3.49
N SER A 60 -6.10 -15.62 4.50
CA SER A 60 -7.07 -15.74 5.58
C SER A 60 -8.33 -14.98 5.18
N PRO A 61 -9.48 -15.66 4.96
CA PRO A 61 -10.69 -15.00 4.48
C PRO A 61 -11.37 -14.14 5.55
N HIS A 62 -10.87 -14.17 6.78
CA HIS A 62 -11.51 -13.50 7.91
C HIS A 62 -10.76 -12.22 8.29
N LEU A 63 -11.46 -11.10 8.21
CA LEU A 63 -11.01 -9.85 8.79
C LEU A 63 -11.11 -9.96 10.32
N LEU A 64 -10.01 -9.78 11.02
CA LEU A 64 -10.00 -9.71 12.47
C LEU A 64 -10.80 -8.48 12.94
N LYS A 65 -11.41 -8.56 14.13
CA LYS A 65 -12.17 -7.44 14.70
C LYS A 65 -11.32 -6.15 14.74
N ILE A 66 -10.08 -6.27 15.18
CA ILE A 66 -9.14 -5.15 15.27
C ILE A 66 -8.82 -4.54 13.90
N GLU A 67 -8.72 -5.36 12.84
CA GLU A 67 -8.50 -4.87 11.47
C GLU A 67 -9.70 -4.05 10.99
N ARG A 68 -10.93 -4.48 11.27
CA ARG A 68 -12.15 -3.74 10.95
C ARG A 68 -12.23 -2.40 11.69
N GLU A 69 -11.91 -2.39 12.98
CA GLU A 69 -11.89 -1.18 13.79
C GLU A 69 -10.84 -0.18 13.28
N ASN A 70 -9.66 -0.66 12.91
CA ASN A 70 -8.61 0.16 12.33
C ASN A 70 -9.01 0.67 10.94
N ALA A 71 -9.57 -0.16 10.07
CA ALA A 71 -10.06 0.26 8.76
C ALA A 71 -11.09 1.37 8.87
N ASN A 72 -12.03 1.28 9.81
CA ASN A 72 -13.03 2.33 10.05
C ASN A 72 -12.39 3.65 10.52
N LYS A 73 -11.38 3.59 11.40
CA LYS A 73 -10.63 4.80 11.82
C LYS A 73 -9.90 5.44 10.65
N PHE A 74 -9.24 4.62 9.81
CA PHE A 74 -8.58 5.12 8.61
C PHE A 74 -9.58 5.73 7.64
N LEU A 75 -10.71 5.08 7.40
CA LEU A 75 -11.76 5.60 6.50
C LEU A 75 -12.27 6.97 6.97
N GLN A 76 -12.61 7.11 8.26
CA GLN A 76 -13.06 8.38 8.82
C GLN A 76 -12.00 9.49 8.69
N SER A 77 -10.72 9.14 8.79
CA SER A 77 -9.63 10.09 8.61
C SER A 77 -9.41 10.41 7.13
N PHE A 78 -9.48 9.39 6.27
CA PHE A 78 -9.30 9.51 4.84
C PHE A 78 -10.41 10.35 4.19
N GLU A 79 -11.66 10.17 4.60
CA GLU A 79 -12.80 10.97 4.09
C GLU A 79 -12.64 12.47 4.34
N LYS A 80 -11.95 12.87 5.41
CA LYS A 80 -11.68 14.28 5.75
C LYS A 80 -10.56 14.93 4.92
N LEU A 81 -9.79 14.14 4.18
CA LEU A 81 -8.71 14.67 3.36
C LEU A 81 -9.26 15.36 2.10
N ASP A 82 -8.56 16.38 1.64
CA ASP A 82 -8.84 16.98 0.34
C ASP A 82 -8.52 16.01 -0.81
N SER A 83 -9.11 16.25 -1.98
CA SER A 83 -8.98 15.37 -3.14
C SER A 83 -7.53 15.22 -3.61
N LYS A 84 -6.74 16.28 -3.58
CA LYS A 84 -5.34 16.27 -4.02
C LYS A 84 -4.47 15.41 -3.11
N LEU A 85 -4.71 15.48 -1.81
CA LEU A 85 -3.99 14.65 -0.83
C LEU A 85 -4.41 13.18 -0.92
N LYS A 86 -5.71 12.90 -1.16
CA LYS A 86 -6.20 11.55 -1.42
C LYS A 86 -5.50 10.92 -2.62
N GLU A 87 -5.48 11.59 -3.76
CA GLU A 87 -4.81 11.13 -4.99
C GLU A 87 -3.33 10.80 -4.73
N LYS A 88 -2.63 11.66 -3.98
CA LYS A 88 -1.23 11.45 -3.64
C LYS A 88 -1.02 10.22 -2.74
N LEU A 89 -1.86 10.04 -1.74
CA LEU A 89 -1.80 8.88 -0.84
C LEU A 89 -2.18 7.59 -1.54
N LYS A 90 -3.12 7.63 -2.48
CA LYS A 90 -3.56 6.49 -3.28
C LYS A 90 -2.40 5.77 -3.93
N VAL A 91 -1.50 6.51 -4.60
CA VAL A 91 -0.29 5.94 -5.21
C VAL A 91 0.57 5.21 -4.18
N SER A 92 0.76 5.80 -2.99
CA SER A 92 1.56 5.19 -1.93
C SER A 92 0.93 3.90 -1.40
N ILE A 93 -0.37 3.92 -1.19
CA ILE A 93 -1.14 2.77 -0.68
C ILE A 93 -1.17 1.63 -1.70
N GLU A 94 -1.37 1.93 -2.98
CA GLU A 94 -1.30 0.94 -4.06
C GLU A 94 0.09 0.29 -4.17
N ARG A 95 1.15 1.06 -3.99
CA ARG A 95 2.52 0.54 -3.98
C ARG A 95 2.82 -0.32 -2.76
N LEU A 96 2.28 0.07 -1.59
CA LEU A 96 2.35 -0.77 -0.39
C LEU A 96 1.60 -2.10 -0.61
N ASN A 97 0.41 -2.05 -1.17
CA ASN A 97 -0.35 -3.26 -1.52
C ASN A 97 0.40 -4.14 -2.51
N SER A 98 1.01 -3.53 -3.53
CA SER A 98 1.84 -4.25 -4.50
C SER A 98 3.05 -4.90 -3.84
N TYR A 99 3.71 -4.23 -2.88
CA TYR A 99 4.78 -4.82 -2.08
C TYR A 99 4.32 -6.09 -1.37
N CYS A 100 3.15 -6.05 -0.72
CA CYS A 100 2.60 -7.19 -0.01
C CYS A 100 2.16 -8.35 -0.93
N ALA A 101 1.77 -8.05 -2.17
CA ALA A 101 1.19 -9.01 -3.11
C ALA A 101 2.20 -9.67 -4.05
N ARG A 102 3.39 -9.11 -4.22
CA ARG A 102 4.39 -9.62 -5.16
C ARG A 102 5.10 -10.84 -4.62
N SER A 103 5.42 -11.77 -5.53
CA SER A 103 6.06 -13.04 -5.19
C SER A 103 7.58 -12.97 -5.17
N THR A 104 8.19 -11.98 -5.84
CA THR A 104 9.64 -11.85 -5.91
C THR A 104 10.14 -10.69 -5.06
N ILE A 105 11.25 -10.90 -4.36
CA ILE A 105 11.90 -9.87 -3.52
C ILE A 105 12.28 -8.63 -4.35
N VAL A 106 12.62 -8.81 -5.63
CA VAL A 106 12.96 -7.70 -6.52
C VAL A 106 11.74 -6.81 -6.76
N GLU A 107 10.60 -7.39 -7.14
CA GLU A 107 9.36 -6.64 -7.34
C GLU A 107 8.84 -5.98 -6.04
N GLN A 108 8.97 -6.69 -4.92
CA GLN A 108 8.69 -6.13 -3.60
C GLN A 108 9.56 -4.91 -3.33
N SER A 109 10.87 -5.01 -3.58
CA SER A 109 11.82 -3.91 -3.39
C SER A 109 11.49 -2.70 -4.26
N VAL A 110 11.11 -2.90 -5.53
CA VAL A 110 10.68 -1.83 -6.44
C VAL A 110 9.41 -1.15 -5.92
N SER A 111 8.42 -1.92 -5.50
CA SER A 111 7.16 -1.40 -4.97
C SER A 111 7.37 -0.62 -3.67
N LEU A 112 8.17 -1.16 -2.75
CA LEU A 112 8.52 -0.49 -1.50
C LEU A 112 9.27 0.83 -1.75
N ARG A 113 10.23 0.83 -2.67
CA ARG A 113 10.95 2.04 -3.06
C ARG A 113 9.99 3.13 -3.52
N THR A 114 9.10 2.81 -4.46
CA THR A 114 8.14 3.76 -5.00
C THR A 114 7.17 4.27 -3.92
N CYS A 115 6.72 3.37 -3.02
CA CYS A 115 5.90 3.75 -1.87
C CYS A 115 6.60 4.78 -0.99
N LEU A 116 7.83 4.49 -0.56
CA LEU A 116 8.60 5.37 0.32
C LEU A 116 8.91 6.73 -0.34
N GLU A 117 9.25 6.74 -1.62
CA GLU A 117 9.51 7.98 -2.36
C GLU A 117 8.24 8.82 -2.51
N SER A 118 7.09 8.21 -2.78
CA SER A 118 5.82 8.94 -2.90
C SER A 118 5.37 9.56 -1.57
N VAL A 119 5.63 8.89 -0.44
CA VAL A 119 5.31 9.42 0.90
C VAL A 119 6.27 10.55 1.29
N PHE A 120 7.58 10.32 1.18
CA PHE A 120 8.58 11.21 1.78
C PHE A 120 9.22 12.21 0.81
N LEU A 121 9.14 12.01 -0.51
CA LEU A 121 9.85 12.82 -1.51
C LEU A 121 8.96 13.51 -2.54
N GLY A 122 7.68 13.64 -2.28
CA GLY A 122 6.69 14.16 -3.23
C GLY A 122 6.84 15.63 -3.68
N ASP A 123 8.02 16.24 -3.54
CA ASP A 123 8.33 17.63 -3.90
C ASP A 123 9.04 17.81 -5.25
N GLY A 124 9.22 16.70 -6.01
CA GLY A 124 9.81 16.73 -7.35
C GLY A 124 11.33 16.95 -7.42
N ASN A 125 12.01 17.28 -6.32
CA ASN A 125 13.46 17.42 -6.29
C ASN A 125 14.13 16.04 -6.33
N LYS A 126 15.04 15.82 -7.29
CA LYS A 126 15.73 14.55 -7.54
C LYS A 126 17.11 14.44 -6.87
N GLU A 127 17.55 15.48 -6.18
CA GLU A 127 18.86 15.49 -5.53
C GLU A 127 18.81 14.86 -4.14
N GLN A 128 19.89 14.21 -3.75
CA GLN A 128 20.10 13.62 -2.42
C GLN A 128 18.94 12.76 -1.89
N LEU A 129 18.28 12.02 -2.77
CA LEU A 129 17.06 11.26 -2.46
C LEU A 129 17.23 10.35 -1.24
N ARG A 130 18.34 9.62 -1.16
CA ARG A 130 18.67 8.73 -0.03
C ARG A 130 18.69 9.47 1.30
N TYR A 131 19.39 10.60 1.36
CA TYR A 131 19.51 11.39 2.58
C TYR A 131 18.18 12.00 2.99
N ARG A 132 17.50 12.64 2.03
CA ARG A 132 16.22 13.35 2.28
C ARG A 132 15.12 12.40 2.73
N LEU A 133 14.99 11.23 2.08
CA LEU A 133 14.04 10.21 2.45
C LEU A 133 14.31 9.72 3.87
N SER A 134 15.57 9.37 4.18
CA SER A 134 15.94 8.86 5.49
C SER A 134 15.76 9.89 6.60
N LEU A 135 16.12 11.14 6.34
CA LEU A 135 15.93 12.23 7.30
C LEU A 135 14.46 12.51 7.57
N ARG A 136 13.63 12.64 6.51
CA ARG A 136 12.21 12.93 6.66
C ARG A 136 11.48 11.80 7.38
N ALA A 137 11.77 10.55 7.04
CA ALA A 137 11.22 9.41 7.75
C ALA A 137 11.62 9.39 9.22
N ALA A 138 12.89 9.66 9.54
CA ALA A 138 13.37 9.72 10.91
C ALA A 138 12.72 10.84 11.72
N LEU A 139 12.55 12.02 11.14
CA LEU A 139 11.90 13.15 11.80
C LEU A 139 10.40 12.90 12.03
N TYR A 140 9.74 12.23 11.09
CA TYR A 140 8.30 11.99 11.15
C TYR A 140 7.93 10.83 12.08
N LEU A 141 8.70 9.75 12.06
CA LEU A 141 8.39 8.51 12.78
C LEU A 141 9.07 8.43 14.15
N GLY A 142 10.25 9.06 14.31
CA GLY A 142 11.05 8.90 15.51
C GLY A 142 10.59 9.78 16.66
N LYS A 143 10.45 9.18 17.83
CA LYS A 143 9.99 9.82 19.07
C LYS A 143 11.06 10.68 19.74
N ASP A 144 12.29 10.19 19.77
CA ASP A 144 13.45 10.84 20.35
C ASP A 144 14.68 10.77 19.44
N LEU A 145 15.81 11.30 19.87
CA LEU A 145 17.03 11.37 19.06
C LEU A 145 17.59 9.98 18.71
N GLU A 146 17.54 9.06 19.66
CA GLU A 146 18.09 7.69 19.45
C GLU A 146 17.19 6.90 18.50
N ASP A 147 15.89 7.02 18.64
CA ASP A 147 14.91 6.40 17.74
C ASP A 147 15.06 6.98 16.31
N ARG A 148 15.19 8.29 16.17
CA ARG A 148 15.46 8.95 14.88
C ARG A 148 16.75 8.47 14.22
N LYS A 149 17.83 8.28 14.97
CA LYS A 149 19.08 7.72 14.45
C LYS A 149 18.89 6.30 13.93
N LYS A 150 18.17 5.45 14.68
CA LYS A 150 17.84 4.07 14.27
C LYS A 150 17.02 4.07 12.97
N ILE A 151 15.91 4.82 12.93
CA ILE A 151 15.06 4.93 11.75
C ILE A 151 15.86 5.44 10.55
N MET A 152 16.68 6.48 10.72
CA MET A 152 17.51 7.01 9.65
C MET A 152 18.47 5.95 9.07
N ASN A 153 19.07 5.13 9.92
CA ASN A 153 19.97 4.06 9.48
C ASN A 153 19.22 2.94 8.75
N ILE A 154 18.05 2.53 9.25
CA ILE A 154 17.18 1.54 8.59
C ILE A 154 16.78 2.07 7.22
N MET A 155 16.29 3.30 7.12
CA MET A 155 15.83 3.89 5.87
C MET A 155 16.96 4.05 4.83
N LYS A 156 18.20 4.38 5.28
CA LYS A 156 19.37 4.40 4.39
C LYS A 156 19.65 3.02 3.80
N LYS A 157 19.64 1.98 4.63
CA LYS A 157 19.86 0.59 4.19
C LYS A 157 18.75 0.14 3.24
N THR A 158 17.49 0.39 3.59
CA THR A 158 16.33 0.09 2.74
C THR A 158 16.47 0.77 1.38
N TYR A 159 16.85 2.04 1.37
CA TYR A 159 17.08 2.78 0.13
C TYR A 159 18.19 2.14 -0.73
N ASP A 160 19.31 1.76 -0.14
CA ASP A 160 20.43 1.15 -0.85
C ASP A 160 20.05 -0.21 -1.45
N ILE A 161 19.35 -1.05 -0.68
CA ILE A 161 18.86 -2.36 -1.15
C ILE A 161 17.87 -2.20 -2.30
N THR A 162 16.85 -1.36 -2.10
CA THR A 162 15.82 -1.15 -3.11
C THR A 162 16.36 -0.44 -4.36
N SER A 163 17.37 0.41 -4.21
CA SER A 163 18.07 1.04 -5.34
C SER A 163 18.78 0.00 -6.21
N THR A 164 19.45 -0.97 -5.61
CA THR A 164 20.09 -2.07 -6.34
C THR A 164 19.05 -2.88 -7.12
N ALA A 165 17.92 -3.23 -6.49
CA ALA A 165 16.84 -3.95 -7.16
C ALA A 165 16.26 -3.18 -8.37
N VAL A 166 16.08 -1.86 -8.24
CA VAL A 166 15.56 -1.01 -9.33
C VAL A 166 16.53 -0.90 -10.49
N HIS A 167 17.81 -0.72 -10.22
CA HIS A 167 18.82 -0.45 -11.27
C HIS A 167 19.40 -1.71 -11.89
N GLU A 168 19.59 -2.77 -11.09
CA GLU A 168 20.22 -4.00 -11.54
C GLU A 168 19.22 -5.13 -11.86
N GLY A 169 17.95 -4.99 -11.49
CA GLY A 169 16.92 -6.03 -11.64
C GLY A 169 17.19 -7.29 -10.79
N ARG A 170 18.13 -7.20 -9.85
CA ARG A 170 18.55 -8.30 -8.96
C ARG A 170 19.05 -7.75 -7.63
N LEU A 171 19.10 -8.60 -6.62
CA LEU A 171 19.74 -8.32 -5.33
C LEU A 171 21.00 -9.17 -5.16
N LYS A 172 22.00 -8.61 -4.47
CA LYS A 172 23.22 -9.32 -4.11
C LYS A 172 22.93 -10.28 -2.95
N GLU A 173 23.65 -11.41 -2.87
CA GLU A 173 23.45 -12.40 -1.79
C GLU A 173 23.51 -11.78 -0.38
N LYS A 174 24.42 -10.82 -0.16
CA LYS A 174 24.53 -10.10 1.11
C LYS A 174 23.23 -9.36 1.44
N GLN A 175 22.61 -8.70 0.46
CA GLN A 175 21.36 -7.96 0.63
C GLN A 175 20.18 -8.89 0.91
N LEU A 176 20.15 -10.07 0.27
CA LEU A 176 19.14 -11.10 0.55
C LEU A 176 19.20 -11.62 1.99
N LYS A 177 20.43 -11.78 2.52
CA LYS A 177 20.63 -12.15 3.94
C LYS A 177 20.20 -11.04 4.89
N GLU A 178 20.49 -9.78 4.57
CA GLU A 178 20.09 -8.63 5.38
C GLU A 178 18.56 -8.47 5.43
N ILE A 179 17.84 -8.74 4.34
CA ILE A 179 16.35 -8.70 4.32
C ILE A 179 15.79 -9.79 5.23
N LYS A 180 16.30 -11.02 5.14
CA LYS A 180 15.82 -12.14 5.98
C LYS A 180 16.00 -11.90 7.47
N LEU A 181 17.06 -11.18 7.87
CA LEU A 181 17.31 -10.80 9.26
C LEU A 181 16.39 -9.67 9.76
N LEU A 182 15.68 -8.99 8.89
CA LEU A 182 14.70 -7.96 9.26
C LEU A 182 13.27 -8.53 9.39
N ASP A 183 13.04 -9.76 8.90
CA ASP A 183 11.76 -10.47 8.99
C ASP A 183 11.64 -11.31 10.28
N GLU A 184 12.73 -11.47 11.04
CA GLU A 184 12.80 -12.10 12.38
C GLU A 184 12.66 -11.04 13.50
#